data_da65761a879543504a80ec88a08f59de
#
_entry.id   da65761a879543504a80ec88a08f59de
#
_cell.length_a   1.000
_cell.length_b   1.000
_cell.length_c   1.000
_cell.angle_alpha   90.00
_cell.angle_beta   90.00
_cell.angle_gamma   90.00
#
_symmetry.space_group_name_H-M   'P 1'
#
loop_
_entity.id
_entity.type
_entity.pdbx_description
1 polymer ?
#
loop_
_entity_poly.entity_id
_entity_poly.type
_entity_poly.pdbx_seq_one_letter_code
_entity_poly.pdbx_strand_id
1 'polypeptide(L)'
;MRVVIVEDQTMVRSLLESYFLAEDGNQIVASIPGAKQAVEVCRASPVDLVLMDVQTEHRENGLVAVRQIKAERPQIKIVVVTSLLDGAVLEEAKSAGADSCGIRIPQKTA
;
A
#
# COMPACT_ATOMS: atom_id res chain seq x y z
N MET A 1 -7.82 -12.64 -3.53
CA MET A 1 -6.42 -12.26 -3.75
C MET A 1 -5.74 -12.01 -2.41
N ARG A 2 -4.43 -12.13 -2.39
CA ARG A 2 -3.62 -12.01 -1.18
C ARG A 2 -3.10 -10.59 -1.07
N VAL A 3 -3.49 -9.89 0.00
CA VAL A 3 -3.29 -8.45 0.14
C VAL A 3 -2.40 -8.13 1.34
N VAL A 4 -1.49 -7.21 1.15
CA VAL A 4 -0.72 -6.58 2.24
C VAL A 4 -1.18 -5.13 2.34
N ILE A 5 -1.53 -4.72 3.55
CA ILE A 5 -1.95 -3.34 3.83
C ILE A 5 -0.88 -2.67 4.67
N VAL A 6 -0.39 -1.54 4.21
CA VAL A 6 0.60 -0.73 4.92
C VAL A 6 -0.01 0.62 5.24
N GLU A 7 -0.31 0.84 6.51
CA GLU A 7 -0.96 2.05 6.98
C GLU A 7 -0.65 2.24 8.47
N ASP A 8 -0.10 3.36 8.85
CA ASP A 8 0.31 3.58 10.25
C ASP A 8 -0.85 3.97 11.18
N GLN A 9 -1.92 4.55 10.64
CA GLN A 9 -3.08 4.89 11.46
C GLN A 9 -3.95 3.66 11.67
N THR A 10 -4.06 3.22 12.90
CA THR A 10 -4.78 2.00 13.25
C THR A 10 -6.22 1.99 12.77
N MET A 11 -6.92 3.12 12.93
CA MET A 11 -8.32 3.23 12.53
C MET A 11 -8.47 3.08 11.01
N VAL A 12 -7.62 3.75 10.25
CA VAL A 12 -7.65 3.67 8.79
C VAL A 12 -7.29 2.26 8.33
N ARG A 13 -6.26 1.67 8.96
CA ARG A 13 -5.85 0.30 8.63
C ARG A 13 -6.99 -0.70 8.85
N SER A 14 -7.73 -0.55 9.94
CA SER A 14 -8.90 -1.40 10.22
C SER A 14 -10.00 -1.24 9.18
N LEU A 15 -10.24 -0.02 8.71
CA LEU A 15 -11.22 0.22 7.66
C LEU A 15 -10.81 -0.45 6.35
N LEU A 16 -9.53 -0.37 6.01
CA LEU A 16 -9.02 -1.00 4.80
C LEU A 16 -9.12 -2.53 4.90
N GLU A 17 -8.82 -3.09 6.07
CA GLU A 17 -8.99 -4.52 6.30
C GLU A 17 -10.44 -4.94 6.05
N SER A 18 -11.39 -4.20 6.62
CA SER A 18 -12.80 -4.49 6.46
C SER A 18 -13.23 -4.40 5.00
N TYR A 19 -12.71 -3.43 4.28
CA TYR A 19 -13.02 -3.25 2.86
C TYR A 19 -12.61 -4.47 2.05
N PHE A 20 -11.40 -4.96 2.24
CA PHE A 20 -10.92 -6.12 1.49
C PHE A 20 -11.61 -7.41 1.92
N LEU A 21 -11.88 -7.57 3.21
CA LEU A 21 -12.53 -8.76 3.72
C LEU A 21 -14.02 -8.84 3.37
N ALA A 22 -14.62 -7.75 2.93
CA ALA A 22 -16.01 -7.76 2.47
C ALA A 22 -16.22 -8.57 1.20
N GLU A 23 -15.17 -8.76 0.41
CA GLU A 23 -15.24 -9.58 -0.80
C GLU A 23 -14.69 -10.97 -0.52
N ASP A 24 -15.44 -11.99 -0.93
CA ASP A 24 -15.00 -13.37 -0.81
C ASP A 24 -13.77 -13.61 -1.68
N GLY A 25 -12.86 -14.42 -1.18
CA GLY A 25 -11.65 -14.77 -1.89
C GLY A 25 -10.47 -13.87 -1.58
N ASN A 26 -10.67 -12.76 -0.88
CA ASN A 26 -9.57 -11.93 -0.42
C ASN A 26 -9.04 -12.44 0.91
N GLN A 27 -7.72 -12.45 1.00
CA GLN A 27 -7.01 -12.83 2.22
C GLN A 27 -6.03 -11.73 2.58
N ILE A 28 -6.04 -11.29 3.82
CA ILE A 28 -5.06 -10.32 4.29
C ILE A 28 -3.86 -11.08 4.82
N VAL A 29 -2.76 -11.01 4.08
CA VAL A 29 -1.51 -11.65 4.43
C VAL A 29 -0.86 -10.93 5.60
N ALA A 30 -0.89 -9.60 5.57
CA ALA A 30 -0.38 -8.77 6.65
C ALA A 30 -1.05 -7.40 6.60
N SER A 31 -1.24 -6.83 7.78
CA SER A 31 -1.76 -5.49 7.97
C SER A 31 -0.81 -4.82 8.94
N ILE A 32 0.02 -3.90 8.44
CA ILE A 32 1.21 -3.45 9.15
C ILE A 32 1.37 -1.93 9.08
N PRO A 33 2.01 -1.33 10.07
CA PRO A 33 2.18 0.12 10.10
C PRO A 33 3.37 0.63 9.29
N GLY A 34 4.35 -0.21 8.98
CA GLY A 34 5.62 0.25 8.44
C GLY A 34 5.99 -0.31 7.07
N ALA A 35 6.58 0.53 6.24
CA ALA A 35 6.97 0.15 4.88
C ALA A 35 8.06 -0.92 4.85
N LYS A 36 9.02 -0.87 5.78
CA LYS A 36 10.08 -1.88 5.84
C LYS A 36 9.53 -3.28 6.05
N GLN A 37 8.51 -3.40 6.90
CA GLN A 37 7.87 -4.67 7.18
C GLN A 37 7.21 -5.24 5.92
N ALA A 38 6.70 -4.37 5.05
CA ALA A 38 6.08 -4.79 3.80
C ALA A 38 7.07 -5.52 2.90
N VAL A 39 8.30 -5.02 2.81
CA VAL A 39 9.35 -5.66 2.01
C VAL A 39 9.61 -7.08 2.54
N GLU A 40 9.73 -7.23 3.84
CA GLU A 40 9.97 -8.54 4.45
C GLU A 40 8.83 -9.51 4.20
N VAL A 41 7.59 -9.05 4.35
CA VAL A 41 6.41 -9.87 4.10
C VAL A 41 6.37 -10.33 2.64
N CYS A 42 6.64 -9.43 1.71
CA CYS A 42 6.62 -9.76 0.29
C CYS A 42 7.72 -10.75 -0.10
N ARG A 43 8.82 -10.76 0.64
CA ARG A 43 9.88 -11.76 0.44
C ARG A 43 9.48 -13.13 0.97
N ALA A 44 8.79 -13.15 2.10
CA ALA A 44 8.51 -14.38 2.84
C ALA A 44 7.22 -15.07 2.42
N SER A 45 6.28 -14.35 1.81
CA SER A 45 4.94 -14.87 1.55
C SER A 45 4.46 -14.53 0.13
N PRO A 46 3.59 -15.36 -0.44
CA PRO A 46 2.94 -15.00 -1.71
C PRO A 46 1.99 -13.81 -1.50
N VAL A 47 2.14 -12.79 -2.33
CA VAL A 47 1.34 -11.57 -2.27
C VAL A 47 0.91 -11.18 -3.67
N ASP A 48 -0.33 -10.77 -3.83
CA ASP A 48 -0.86 -10.31 -5.12
C ASP A 48 -0.92 -8.79 -5.19
N LEU A 49 -1.26 -8.13 -4.07
CA LEU A 49 -1.46 -6.69 -4.02
C LEU A 49 -0.87 -6.11 -2.73
N VAL A 50 -0.17 -5.00 -2.87
CA VAL A 50 0.25 -4.18 -1.73
C VAL A 50 -0.47 -2.85 -1.82
N LEU A 51 -1.18 -2.49 -0.77
CA LEU A 51 -1.75 -1.16 -0.60
C LEU A 51 -0.79 -0.38 0.29
N MET A 52 -0.07 0.56 -0.29
CA MET A 52 0.98 1.30 0.39
C MET A 52 0.52 2.72 0.68
N ASP A 53 0.21 3.00 1.94
CA ASP A 53 -0.08 4.36 2.35
C ASP A 53 1.24 5.12 2.47
N VAL A 54 1.32 6.25 1.79
CA VAL A 54 2.49 7.11 1.79
C VAL A 54 2.11 8.43 2.40
N GLN A 55 2.62 8.67 3.60
CA GLN A 55 2.37 9.94 4.28
C GLN A 55 3.49 10.92 3.99
N THR A 56 3.18 12.20 4.10
CA THR A 56 4.14 13.25 3.81
C THR A 56 5.44 13.08 4.58
N GLU A 57 5.34 12.70 5.86
CA GLU A 57 6.50 12.52 6.74
C GLU A 57 7.31 11.28 6.43
N HIS A 58 6.66 10.24 5.90
CA HIS A 58 7.28 8.94 5.66
C HIS A 58 7.23 8.54 4.19
N ARG A 59 6.96 9.50 3.32
CA ARG A 59 6.79 9.26 1.89
C ARG A 59 7.98 8.54 1.27
N GLU A 60 9.18 8.96 1.62
CA GLU A 60 10.39 8.39 1.06
C GLU A 60 10.55 6.92 1.43
N ASN A 61 10.25 6.57 2.68
CA ASN A 61 10.33 5.18 3.13
C ASN A 61 9.36 4.28 2.37
N GLY A 62 8.13 4.76 2.16
CA GLY A 62 7.14 4.03 1.37
C GLY A 62 7.57 3.84 -0.07
N LEU A 63 8.12 4.88 -0.68
CA LEU A 63 8.55 4.81 -2.08
C LEU A 63 9.79 3.94 -2.26
N VAL A 64 10.70 3.95 -1.30
CA VAL A 64 11.84 3.02 -1.31
C VAL A 64 11.34 1.58 -1.26
N ALA A 65 10.38 1.29 -0.38
CA ALA A 65 9.79 -0.04 -0.29
C ALA A 65 9.12 -0.46 -1.61
N VAL A 66 8.40 0.46 -2.26
CA VAL A 66 7.80 0.18 -3.58
C VAL A 66 8.87 -0.23 -4.58
N ARG A 67 9.96 0.52 -4.66
CA ARG A 67 11.07 0.17 -5.57
C ARG A 67 11.64 -1.20 -5.28
N GLN A 68 11.86 -1.50 -4.01
CA GLN A 68 12.43 -2.80 -3.61
C GLN A 68 11.50 -3.95 -3.95
N ILE A 69 10.22 -3.80 -3.63
CA ILE A 69 9.23 -4.85 -3.91
C ILE A 69 9.12 -5.09 -5.41
N LYS A 70 9.03 -4.02 -6.20
CA LYS A 70 8.92 -4.16 -7.66
C LYS A 70 10.18 -4.76 -8.27
N ALA A 71 11.34 -4.45 -7.73
CA ALA A 71 12.59 -5.02 -8.23
C ALA A 71 12.67 -6.53 -7.95
N GLU A 72 12.21 -6.96 -6.78
CA GLU A 72 12.33 -8.36 -6.35
C GLU A 72 11.13 -9.20 -6.77
N ARG A 73 9.94 -8.61 -6.84
CA ARG A 73 8.68 -9.30 -7.13
C ARG A 73 7.83 -8.44 -8.09
N PRO A 74 8.25 -8.32 -9.36
CA PRO A 74 7.57 -7.42 -10.30
C PRO A 74 6.11 -7.79 -10.58
N GLN A 75 5.70 -9.01 -10.29
CA GLN A 75 4.34 -9.45 -10.48
C GLN A 75 3.37 -8.92 -9.41
N ILE A 76 3.89 -8.46 -8.27
CA ILE A 76 3.04 -7.89 -7.22
C ILE A 76 2.53 -6.53 -7.68
N LYS A 77 1.22 -6.33 -7.62
CA LYS A 77 0.62 -5.03 -7.91
C LYS A 77 0.76 -4.14 -6.68
N ILE A 78 1.14 -2.89 -6.89
CA ILE A 78 1.29 -1.93 -5.80
C ILE A 78 0.43 -0.70 -6.10
N VAL A 79 -0.46 -0.40 -5.17
CA VAL A 79 -1.25 0.83 -5.20
C VAL A 79 -0.74 1.73 -4.09
N VAL A 80 -0.28 2.92 -4.48
CA VAL A 80 0.15 3.93 -3.53
C VAL A 80 -1.04 4.81 -3.20
N VAL A 81 -1.27 5.01 -1.91
CA VAL A 81 -2.36 5.84 -1.40
C VAL A 81 -1.75 6.96 -0.57
N THR A 82 -2.24 8.16 -0.73
CA THR A 82 -1.78 9.32 0.03
C THR A 82 -2.95 10.17 0.46
N SER A 83 -2.79 10.85 1.59
CA SER A 83 -3.81 11.78 2.09
C SER A 83 -3.76 13.13 1.37
N LEU A 84 -2.65 13.43 0.71
CA LEU A 84 -2.48 14.67 -0.03
C LEU A 84 -1.85 14.37 -1.38
N LEU A 85 -2.65 14.42 -2.42
CA LEU A 85 -2.20 14.14 -3.78
C LEU A 85 -1.71 15.42 -4.43
N ASP A 86 -0.47 15.42 -4.87
CA ASP A 86 0.10 16.49 -5.70
C ASP A 86 0.91 15.85 -6.84
N GLY A 87 1.34 16.69 -7.77
CA GLY A 87 2.08 16.21 -8.93
C GLY A 87 3.40 15.54 -8.58
N ALA A 88 4.07 16.00 -7.53
CA ALA A 88 5.33 15.41 -7.08
C ALA A 88 5.12 13.99 -6.56
N VAL A 89 4.09 13.77 -5.77
CA VAL A 89 3.77 12.43 -5.24
C VAL A 89 3.44 11.48 -6.37
N LEU A 90 2.63 11.91 -7.33
CA LEU A 90 2.28 11.10 -8.50
C LEU A 90 3.52 10.69 -9.27
N GLU A 91 4.40 11.63 -9.56
CA GLU A 91 5.63 11.35 -10.31
C GLU A 91 6.56 10.43 -9.54
N GLU A 92 6.72 10.66 -8.25
CA GLU A 92 7.57 9.82 -7.41
C GLU A 92 7.06 8.38 -7.33
N ALA A 93 5.74 8.21 -7.15
CA ALA A 93 5.13 6.89 -7.10
C ALA A 93 5.31 6.15 -8.42
N LYS A 94 5.07 6.83 -9.52
CA LYS A 94 5.24 6.27 -10.85
C LYS A 94 6.68 5.88 -11.10
N SER A 95 7.62 6.75 -10.76
CA SER A 95 9.06 6.48 -10.90
C SER A 95 9.52 5.31 -10.04
N ALA A 96 8.88 5.10 -8.90
CA ALA A 96 9.19 3.98 -8.01
C ALA A 96 8.63 2.64 -8.54
N GLY A 97 7.72 2.69 -9.52
CA GLY A 97 7.15 1.50 -10.12
C GLY A 97 5.76 1.13 -9.63
N ALA A 98 5.10 2.03 -8.91
CA ALA A 98 3.73 1.78 -8.47
C ALA A 98 2.80 1.60 -9.68
N ASP A 99 1.88 0.67 -9.58
CA ASP A 99 0.92 0.39 -10.65
C ASP A 99 -0.19 1.44 -10.69
N SER A 100 -0.53 2.02 -9.55
CA SER A 100 -1.42 3.17 -9.48
C SER A 100 -1.15 3.98 -8.22
N CYS A 101 -1.68 5.20 -8.20
CA CYS A 101 -1.55 6.11 -7.07
C CYS A 101 -2.86 6.87 -6.94
N GLY A 102 -3.37 6.99 -5.72
CA GLY A 102 -4.63 7.67 -5.46
C GLY A 102 -4.64 8.41 -4.15
N ILE A 103 -5.68 9.21 -3.94
CA ILE A 103 -5.90 9.93 -2.71
C ILE A 103 -6.64 9.05 -1.72
N ARG A 104 -6.16 9.05 -0.47
CA ARG A 104 -6.89 8.46 0.62
C ARG A 104 -7.97 9.46 1.06
N ILE A 105 -9.19 9.20 0.65
CA ILE A 105 -10.32 10.09 0.94
C ILE A 105 -11.06 9.55 2.15
N PRO A 106 -11.35 10.37 3.17
CA PRO A 106 -12.20 9.95 4.26
C PRO A 106 -13.53 9.49 3.71
N GLN A 107 -13.98 8.33 4.18
CA GLN A 107 -15.21 7.76 3.71
C GLN A 107 -16.38 8.68 4.08
N LYS A 108 -17.07 9.19 3.07
CA LYS A 108 -18.30 9.91 3.30
C LYS A 108 -19.42 8.90 3.36
N THR A 109 -20.07 8.87 4.49
CA THR A 109 -21.36 8.22 4.55
C THR A 109 -22.33 9.14 3.83
N ALA A 110 -22.88 8.62 2.81
CA ALA A 110 -23.90 9.35 2.06
C ALA A 110 -25.07 9.68 2.95
#